data_fd15a2c5e05c33e2ee6f7904972dc0bb
#
_entry.id   fd15a2c5e05c33e2ee6f7904972dc0bb
#
_cell.length_a   1.000
_cell.length_b   1.000
_cell.length_c   1.000
_cell.angle_alpha   90.00
_cell.angle_beta   90.00
_cell.angle_gamma   90.00
#
_symmetry.space_group_name_H-M   'P 1'
#
loop_
_entity.id
_entity.type
_entity.pdbx_description
1 polymer ?
#
loop_
_entity_poly.entity_id
_entity_poly.type
_entity_poly.pdbx_seq_one_letter_code
_entity_poly.pdbx_strand_id
1 'polypeptide(L)' 'MPKTIHRPETRVLIELIRDFRREAGLTQVELSTRIGRVQSFVSNVEQGQRRLDLIQLRDICRAMGVDLPTFVACLEERLD' A
#
# COMPACT_ATOMS: atom_id res chain seq x y z
N MET A 1 22.79 4.75 -7.79
CA MET A 1 22.12 4.13 -6.64
C MET A 1 20.63 4.34 -6.71
N PRO A 2 19.89 3.30 -6.75
CA PRO A 2 18.44 3.48 -6.80
C PRO A 2 17.92 4.20 -5.57
N LYS A 3 16.89 4.96 -5.78
CA LYS A 3 16.27 5.71 -4.71
C LYS A 3 15.08 4.96 -4.18
N THR A 4 15.19 3.65 -4.12
CA THR A 4 14.11 2.86 -3.57
C THR A 4 13.97 3.15 -2.09
N ILE A 5 12.86 2.74 -1.55
CA ILE A 5 12.53 2.97 -0.16
C ILE A 5 13.10 1.82 0.65
N HIS A 6 14.08 2.14 1.51
CA HIS A 6 14.82 1.07 2.20
C HIS A 6 14.60 1.04 3.70
N ARG A 7 13.91 2.02 4.26
CA ARG A 7 13.69 2.01 5.70
C ARG A 7 12.89 0.78 6.11
N PRO A 8 13.25 0.15 7.24
CA PRO A 8 12.48 -1.02 7.71
C PRO A 8 10.99 -0.71 7.89
N GLU A 9 10.66 0.49 8.37
CA GLU A 9 9.26 0.87 8.56
C GLU A 9 8.51 0.90 7.24
N THR A 10 9.17 1.40 6.20
CA THR A 10 8.55 1.46 4.87
C THR A 10 8.30 0.06 4.32
N ARG A 11 9.22 -0.86 4.58
CA ARG A 11 9.04 -2.24 4.15
C ARG A 11 7.83 -2.87 4.84
N VAL A 12 7.66 -2.59 6.12
CA VAL A 12 6.51 -3.07 6.87
C VAL A 12 5.22 -2.50 6.28
N LEU A 13 5.23 -1.21 5.94
CA LEU A 13 4.08 -0.57 5.30
C LEU A 13 3.71 -1.28 4.00
N ILE A 14 4.71 -1.54 3.16
CA ILE A 14 4.49 -2.21 1.87
C ILE A 14 3.89 -3.59 2.07
N GLU A 15 4.42 -4.35 3.03
CA GLU A 15 3.91 -5.68 3.32
C GLU A 15 2.47 -5.63 3.81
N LEU A 16 2.15 -4.63 4.62
CA LEU A 16 0.80 -4.48 5.13
C LEU A 16 -0.18 -4.17 4.00
N ILE A 17 0.21 -3.29 3.07
CA ILE A 17 -0.62 -3.00 1.89
C ILE A 17 -0.88 -4.28 1.11
N ARG A 18 0.15 -5.06 0.88
CA ARG A 18 0.02 -6.32 0.14
C ARG A 18 -0.94 -7.28 0.85
N ASP A 19 -0.80 -7.41 2.16
CA ASP A 19 -1.65 -8.33 2.91
C ASP A 19 -3.11 -7.92 2.86
N PHE A 20 -3.40 -6.64 3.06
CA PHE A 20 -4.77 -6.16 2.94
C PHE A 20 -5.32 -6.32 1.54
N ARG A 21 -4.47 -6.08 0.52
CA ARG A 21 -4.91 -6.26 -0.87
C ARG A 21 -5.31 -7.71 -1.14
N ARG A 22 -4.48 -8.64 -0.66
CA ARG A 22 -4.76 -10.07 -0.87
C ARG A 22 -5.99 -10.52 -0.13
N GLU A 23 -6.18 -10.02 1.08
CA GLU A 23 -7.38 -10.33 1.84
C GLU A 23 -8.64 -9.78 1.16
N ALA A 24 -8.51 -8.66 0.48
CA ALA A 24 -9.62 -8.10 -0.27
C ALA A 24 -9.88 -8.83 -1.58
N GLY A 25 -9.02 -9.79 -1.93
CA GLY A 25 -9.17 -10.55 -3.16
C GLY A 25 -8.81 -9.78 -4.41
N LEU A 26 -7.96 -8.75 -4.28
CA LEU A 26 -7.63 -7.88 -5.40
C LEU A 26 -6.23 -8.17 -5.92
N THR A 27 -6.10 -8.19 -7.26
CA THR A 27 -4.78 -8.18 -7.88
C THR A 27 -4.21 -6.77 -7.82
N GLN A 28 -2.91 -6.65 -8.10
CA GLN A 28 -2.28 -5.35 -8.18
C GLN A 28 -2.92 -4.48 -9.25
N VAL A 29 -3.24 -5.07 -10.39
CA VAL A 29 -3.89 -4.33 -11.48
C VAL A 29 -5.29 -3.87 -11.07
N GLU A 30 -6.05 -4.74 -10.43
CA GLU A 30 -7.39 -4.38 -9.99
C GLU A 30 -7.38 -3.24 -9.00
N LEU A 31 -6.46 -3.27 -8.05
CA LEU A 31 -6.36 -2.18 -7.08
C LEU A 31 -5.94 -0.88 -7.77
N SER A 32 -4.96 -0.95 -8.67
CA SER A 32 -4.54 0.23 -9.42
C SER A 32 -5.70 0.85 -10.18
N THR A 33 -6.51 0.01 -10.82
CA THR A 33 -7.67 0.47 -11.57
C THR A 33 -8.70 1.13 -10.67
N ARG A 34 -8.95 0.53 -9.50
CA ARG A 34 -9.94 1.07 -8.56
C ARG A 34 -9.61 2.48 -8.09
N ILE A 35 -8.33 2.78 -7.97
CA ILE A 35 -7.90 4.10 -7.51
C ILE A 35 -7.59 5.04 -8.67
N GLY A 36 -7.92 4.63 -9.91
CA GLY A 36 -7.77 5.49 -11.08
C GLY A 36 -6.34 5.69 -11.53
N ARG A 37 -5.48 4.73 -11.29
CA ARG A 37 -4.06 4.82 -11.65
C ARG A 37 -3.71 3.84 -12.74
N VAL A 38 -2.51 4.01 -13.32
CA VAL A 38 -2.02 3.08 -14.33
C VAL A 38 -1.83 1.69 -13.74
N GLN A 39 -1.81 0.68 -14.60
CA GLN A 39 -1.79 -0.72 -14.15
C GLN A 39 -0.62 -1.06 -13.24
N SER A 40 0.52 -0.41 -13.44
CA SER A 40 1.74 -0.73 -12.68
C SER A 40 1.85 0.03 -11.38
N PHE A 41 0.88 0.88 -11.03
CA PHE A 41 1.02 1.75 -9.88
C PHE A 41 1.22 0.95 -8.59
N VAL A 42 0.33 0.01 -8.31
CA VAL A 42 0.40 -0.77 -7.07
C VAL A 42 1.63 -1.68 -7.08
N SER A 43 1.96 -2.25 -8.23
CA SER A 43 3.17 -3.05 -8.36
C SER A 43 4.41 -2.25 -7.98
N ASN A 44 4.51 -1.02 -8.46
CA ASN A 44 5.65 -0.16 -8.15
C ASN A 44 5.68 0.22 -6.66
N VAL A 45 4.51 0.45 -6.07
CA VAL A 45 4.44 0.71 -4.64
C VAL A 45 4.93 -0.51 -3.85
N GLU A 46 4.47 -1.69 -4.20
CA GLU A 46 4.83 -2.91 -3.48
C GLU A 46 6.28 -3.31 -3.67
N GLN A 47 6.91 -2.84 -4.73
CA GLN A 47 8.33 -3.06 -4.95
C GLN A 47 9.23 -2.00 -4.31
N GLY A 48 8.62 -1.01 -3.66
CA GLY A 48 9.37 0.05 -3.01
C GLY A 48 9.91 1.09 -3.98
N GLN A 49 9.40 1.13 -5.20
CA GLN A 49 9.86 2.07 -6.22
C GLN A 49 9.02 3.31 -6.33
N ARG A 50 7.87 3.33 -5.67
CA ARG A 50 6.97 4.46 -5.71
C ARG A 50 6.52 4.77 -4.28
N ARG A 51 6.70 6.02 -3.87
CA ARG A 51 6.23 6.48 -2.56
C ARG A 51 4.76 6.87 -2.64
N LEU A 52 4.12 6.81 -1.50
CA LEU A 52 2.74 7.25 -1.35
C LEU A 52 2.68 8.44 -0.43
N ASP A 53 1.87 9.42 -0.78
CA ASP A 53 1.51 10.41 0.20
C ASP A 53 0.30 9.89 1.00
N LEU A 54 -0.08 10.63 2.03
CA LEU A 54 -1.14 10.19 2.93
C LEU A 54 -2.48 10.06 2.22
N ILE A 55 -2.77 10.97 1.30
CA ILE A 55 -4.04 10.93 0.56
C ILE A 55 -4.09 9.71 -0.36
N GLN A 56 -2.98 9.42 -1.03
CA GLN A 56 -2.91 8.23 -1.87
C GLN A 56 -3.09 6.96 -1.04
N LEU A 57 -2.50 6.92 0.14
CA LEU A 57 -2.68 5.78 1.03
C LEU A 57 -4.13 5.64 1.45
N ARG A 58 -4.79 6.75 1.75
CA ARG A 58 -6.21 6.72 2.09
C ARG A 58 -7.04 6.15 0.94
N ASP A 59 -6.74 6.57 -0.29
CA ASP A 59 -7.45 6.05 -1.47
C ASP A 59 -7.26 4.54 -1.59
N ILE A 60 -6.04 4.06 -1.39
CA ILE A 60 -5.74 2.64 -1.46
C ILE A 60 -6.52 1.88 -0.38
N CYS A 61 -6.51 2.39 0.84
CA CYS A 61 -7.22 1.73 1.94
C CYS A 61 -8.71 1.62 1.65
N ARG A 62 -9.32 2.69 1.17
CA ARG A 62 -10.75 2.67 0.87
C ARG A 62 -11.06 1.66 -0.23
N ALA A 63 -10.20 1.58 -1.24
CA ALA A 63 -10.39 0.61 -2.32
C ALA A 63 -10.27 -0.83 -1.82
N MET A 64 -9.52 -1.04 -0.75
CA MET A 64 -9.37 -2.37 -0.15
C MET A 64 -10.42 -2.65 0.93
N GLY A 65 -11.30 -1.69 1.22
CA GLY A 65 -12.36 -1.89 2.20
C GLY A 65 -11.91 -1.70 3.64
N VAL A 66 -10.82 -0.99 3.88
CA VAL A 66 -10.35 -0.70 5.23
C VAL A 66 -10.26 0.81 5.39
N ASP A 67 -10.68 1.35 6.54
CA ASP A 67 -10.52 2.77 6.77
C ASP A 67 -9.08 3.07 7.20
N LEU A 68 -8.67 4.31 7.00
CA LEU A 68 -7.29 4.70 7.26
C LEU A 68 -6.90 4.53 8.73
N PRO A 69 -7.73 4.92 9.71
CA PRO A 69 -7.34 4.71 11.11
C PRO A 69 -7.08 3.25 11.46
N THR A 70 -7.90 2.34 10.95
CA THR A 70 -7.69 0.91 11.20
C THR A 70 -6.39 0.44 10.57
N PHE A 71 -6.12 0.88 9.33
CA PHE A 71 -4.88 0.52 8.66
C PHE A 71 -3.68 1.02 9.45
N VAL A 72 -3.72 2.27 9.90
CA VAL A 72 -2.61 2.87 10.66
C VAL A 72 -2.41 2.13 11.98
N ALA A 73 -3.49 1.75 12.64
CA ALA A 73 -3.39 0.98 13.89
C ALA A 73 -2.66 -0.35 13.65
N CYS A 74 -2.98 -1.03 12.54
CA CYS A 74 -2.30 -2.28 12.20
C CYS A 74 -0.82 -2.03 11.90
N LEU A 75 -0.52 -0.93 11.22
CA LEU A 75 0.87 -0.58 10.95
C LEU A 75 1.64 -0.35 12.25
N GLU A 76 1.06 0.40 13.18
CA GLU A 76 1.73 0.67 14.44
C GLU A 76 1.99 -0.61 15.23
N GLU A 77 1.05 -1.54 15.19
CA GLU A 77 1.25 -2.83 15.87
C GLU A 77 2.43 -3.59 15.29
N ARG A 78 2.59 -3.57 13.98
CA ARG A 78 3.69 -4.28 13.34
C ARG A 78 5.03 -3.60 13.57
N LEU A 79 5.01 -2.29 13.82
CA LEU A 79 6.23 -1.53 14.02
C LEU A 79 6.74 -1.59 15.46
N ASP A 80 5.94 -2.05 16.37
CA ASP A 80 6.34 -2.14 17.79
C ASP A 80 7.36 -3.26 18.05
#